data_b9b6450ba17bd2ce7fc5b4f125679683
#
_entry.id   b9b6450ba17bd2ce7fc5b4f125679683
#
_cell.length_a   1.000
_cell.length_b   1.000
_cell.length_c   1.000
_cell.angle_alpha   90.00
_cell.angle_beta   90.00
_cell.angle_gamma   90.00
#
_symmetry.space_group_name_H-M   'P 1'
#
loop_
_entity.id
_entity.type
_entity.pdbx_description
1 polymer ?
#
loop_
_entity_poly.entity_id
_entity_poly.type
_entity_poly.pdbx_seq_one_letter_code
_entity_poly.pdbx_strand_id
1 'polypeptide(L)'
;SQPLATAAGLAALKSGGNAVDAALAAAITLTVVEPNNNGIGSDAFALIYDGKDLHGINGSGRTPSALKRRDYLGLKRMPGLGWHSVTVPGAVNVWSTLSERFGRLPFKALFDSAIDYAENGYLVGPKSAFYWQHAQRTYRDFPEFQATFFPDGRAPNIGSLVNLPKHAETLKAIRDSFGEAFYHGELAERLVLD
;
A
#
# COMPACT_ATOMS: atom_id res chain seq x y z
N SER A 1 2.93 -1.85 13.88
CA SER A 1 2.16 -3.09 13.84
C SER A 1 2.99 -4.28 13.36
N GLN A 2 3.97 -4.07 12.45
CA GLN A 2 4.73 -5.14 11.83
C GLN A 2 6.24 -4.87 11.96
N PRO A 3 7.03 -5.80 12.57
CA PRO A 3 8.46 -5.56 12.89
C PRO A 3 9.34 -5.28 11.67
N LEU A 4 9.07 -5.93 10.52
CA LEU A 4 9.85 -5.73 9.29
C LEU A 4 9.66 -4.32 8.74
N ALA A 5 8.45 -3.76 8.81
CA ALA A 5 8.20 -2.37 8.44
C ALA A 5 8.90 -1.39 9.40
N THR A 6 8.92 -1.70 10.69
CA THR A 6 9.69 -0.92 11.68
C THR A 6 11.20 -0.97 11.36
N ALA A 7 11.72 -2.14 10.98
CA ALA A 7 13.10 -2.29 10.56
C ALA A 7 13.45 -1.46 9.32
N ALA A 8 12.54 -1.40 8.34
CA ALA A 8 12.69 -0.55 7.14
C ALA A 8 12.79 0.94 7.52
N GLY A 9 11.90 1.42 8.40
CA GLY A 9 11.97 2.79 8.91
C GLY A 9 13.25 3.09 9.66
N LEU A 10 13.71 2.15 10.49
CA LEU A 10 14.99 2.28 11.21
C LEU A 10 16.18 2.29 10.23
N ALA A 11 16.15 1.48 9.18
CA ALA A 11 17.18 1.48 8.15
C ALA A 11 17.26 2.85 7.44
N ALA A 12 16.12 3.46 7.11
CA ALA A 12 16.07 4.82 6.54
C ALA A 12 16.72 5.85 7.48
N LEU A 13 16.44 5.81 8.78
CA LEU A 13 17.11 6.70 9.77
C LEU A 13 18.62 6.46 9.82
N LYS A 14 19.07 5.20 9.84
CA LYS A 14 20.50 4.84 9.87
C LYS A 14 21.23 5.30 8.60
N SER A 15 20.53 5.37 7.47
CA SER A 15 21.07 5.87 6.20
C SER A 15 21.11 7.41 6.11
N GLY A 16 20.81 8.11 7.20
CA GLY A 16 20.82 9.58 7.25
C GLY A 16 19.49 10.24 6.88
N GLY A 17 18.43 9.47 6.74
CA GLY A 17 17.07 9.97 6.54
C GLY A 17 16.50 10.63 7.79
N ASN A 18 15.40 11.32 7.62
CA ASN A 18 14.64 11.93 8.70
C ASN A 18 13.39 11.11 9.08
N ALA A 19 12.55 11.65 9.97
CA ALA A 19 11.35 10.97 10.43
C ALA A 19 10.33 10.72 9.30
N VAL A 20 10.28 11.59 8.29
CA VAL A 20 9.39 11.42 7.12
C VAL A 20 9.88 10.25 6.25
N ASP A 21 11.19 10.18 5.98
CA ASP A 21 11.78 9.05 5.23
C ASP A 21 11.51 7.72 5.94
N ALA A 22 11.69 7.71 7.27
CA ALA A 22 11.42 6.51 8.07
C ALA A 22 9.95 6.09 8.03
N ALA A 23 9.04 7.05 8.13
CA ALA A 23 7.60 6.78 8.04
C ALA A 23 7.20 6.26 6.65
N LEU A 24 7.76 6.84 5.59
CA LEU A 24 7.52 6.42 4.21
C LEU A 24 8.07 5.01 3.95
N ALA A 25 9.33 4.73 4.32
CA ALA A 25 9.91 3.40 4.16
C ALA A 25 9.09 2.33 4.91
N ALA A 26 8.61 2.64 6.11
CA ALA A 26 7.73 1.76 6.86
C ALA A 26 6.37 1.60 6.19
N ALA A 27 5.72 2.67 5.72
CA ALA A 27 4.42 2.64 5.07
C ALA A 27 4.45 1.84 3.76
N ILE A 28 5.46 2.06 2.92
CA ILE A 28 5.67 1.32 1.67
C ILE A 28 5.88 -0.16 1.99
N THR A 29 6.71 -0.49 2.99
CA THR A 29 6.97 -1.87 3.40
C THR A 29 5.70 -2.56 3.92
N LEU A 30 4.83 -1.85 4.64
CA LEU A 30 3.56 -2.38 5.15
C LEU A 30 2.65 -2.89 4.02
N THR A 31 2.70 -2.31 2.83
CA THR A 31 1.89 -2.79 1.69
C THR A 31 2.27 -4.21 1.25
N VAL A 32 3.46 -4.67 1.61
CA VAL A 32 3.96 -6.02 1.32
C VAL A 32 3.78 -6.95 2.52
N VAL A 33 4.23 -6.54 3.71
CA VAL A 33 4.33 -7.43 4.87
C VAL A 33 3.07 -7.46 5.74
N GLU A 34 2.12 -6.56 5.48
CA GLU A 34 0.79 -6.52 6.12
C GLU A 34 -0.31 -6.16 5.08
N PRO A 35 -0.40 -6.89 3.95
CA PRO A 35 -1.26 -6.52 2.82
C PRO A 35 -2.76 -6.62 3.13
N ASN A 36 -3.12 -7.27 4.22
CA ASN A 36 -4.50 -7.37 4.72
C ASN A 36 -5.03 -6.06 5.33
N ASN A 37 -4.15 -5.13 5.69
CA ASN A 37 -4.50 -3.84 6.29
C ASN A 37 -3.98 -2.65 5.49
N ASN A 38 -2.99 -2.87 4.63
CA ASN A 38 -2.30 -1.83 3.89
C ASN A 38 -2.17 -2.24 2.42
N GLY A 39 -2.46 -1.34 1.50
CA GLY A 39 -2.37 -1.63 0.07
C GLY A 39 -1.76 -0.47 -0.70
N ILE A 40 -1.13 -0.78 -1.85
CA ILE A 40 -0.63 0.24 -2.77
C ILE A 40 -1.80 1.10 -3.29
N GLY A 41 -2.97 0.49 -3.49
CA GLY A 41 -4.20 1.15 -3.92
C GLY A 41 -5.04 1.77 -2.79
N SER A 42 -4.46 2.01 -1.61
CA SER A 42 -5.16 2.57 -0.45
C SER A 42 -5.08 4.10 -0.36
N ASP A 43 -5.67 4.61 0.70
CA ASP A 43 -5.56 6.01 1.12
C ASP A 43 -4.33 6.20 2.01
N ALA A 44 -3.90 7.45 2.17
CA ALA A 44 -2.93 7.82 3.19
C ALA A 44 -3.20 9.22 3.75
N PHE A 45 -2.92 9.39 5.03
CA PHE A 45 -3.06 10.66 5.73
C PHE A 45 -1.78 10.93 6.51
N ALA A 46 -1.36 12.19 6.55
CA ALA A 46 -0.18 12.57 7.30
C ALA A 46 -0.36 13.91 8.04
N LEU A 47 0.20 13.98 9.23
CA LEU A 47 0.43 15.22 9.97
C LEU A 47 1.92 15.33 10.24
N ILE A 48 2.53 16.43 9.83
CA ILE A 48 3.95 16.68 9.95
C ILE A 48 4.15 18.00 10.69
N TYR A 49 4.92 17.95 11.77
CA TYR A 49 5.42 19.15 12.43
C TYR A 49 6.90 19.33 12.06
N ASP A 50 7.22 20.41 11.37
CA ASP A 50 8.58 20.68 10.85
C ASP A 50 9.48 21.44 11.83
N GLY A 51 8.99 21.66 13.06
CA GLY A 51 9.64 22.44 14.11
C GLY A 51 9.06 23.85 14.22
N LYS A 52 8.24 24.28 13.28
CA LYS A 52 7.61 25.60 13.23
C LYS A 52 6.11 25.48 12.96
N ASP A 53 5.73 24.84 11.87
CA ASP A 53 4.37 24.73 11.39
C ASP A 53 3.89 23.27 11.37
N LEU A 54 2.56 23.09 11.54
CA LEU A 54 1.90 21.81 11.39
C LEU A 54 1.30 21.70 9.99
N HIS A 55 1.75 20.69 9.24
CA HIS A 55 1.27 20.41 7.89
C HIS A 55 0.37 19.19 7.89
N GLY A 56 -0.80 19.28 7.23
CA GLY A 56 -1.72 18.17 7.02
C GLY A 56 -1.75 17.77 5.54
N ILE A 57 -1.73 16.47 5.28
CA ILE A 57 -1.95 15.91 3.95
C ILE A 57 -3.10 14.91 4.03
N ASN A 58 -4.10 15.10 3.17
CA ASN A 58 -5.23 14.21 3.01
C ASN A 58 -5.16 13.56 1.62
N GLY A 59 -4.80 12.29 1.59
CA GLY A 59 -4.77 11.45 0.40
C GLY A 59 -5.88 10.40 0.40
N SER A 60 -7.11 10.80 0.77
CA SER A 60 -8.29 9.91 0.69
C SER A 60 -8.73 9.59 -0.74
N GLY A 61 -8.16 10.29 -1.72
CA GLY A 61 -8.54 10.15 -3.12
C GLY A 61 -9.90 10.77 -3.48
N ARG A 62 -10.12 10.90 -4.76
CA ARG A 62 -11.38 11.42 -5.30
C ARG A 62 -12.32 10.27 -5.65
N THR A 63 -13.62 10.51 -5.58
CA THR A 63 -14.60 9.60 -6.15
C THR A 63 -14.38 9.48 -7.66
N PRO A 64 -14.33 8.27 -8.23
CA PRO A 64 -14.24 8.08 -9.67
C PRO A 64 -15.34 8.84 -10.41
N SER A 65 -15.00 9.51 -11.52
CA SER A 65 -15.93 10.39 -12.28
C SER A 65 -17.12 9.64 -12.88
N ALA A 66 -16.98 8.34 -13.09
CA ALA A 66 -18.05 7.48 -13.59
C ALA A 66 -19.17 7.27 -12.57
N LEU A 67 -18.85 7.26 -11.27
CA LEU A 67 -19.82 7.07 -10.20
C LEU A 67 -20.73 8.30 -10.06
N LYS A 68 -22.03 8.06 -9.94
CA LYS A 68 -23.06 9.09 -9.79
C LYS A 68 -23.83 8.86 -8.49
N ARG A 69 -24.32 9.94 -7.89
CA ARG A 69 -25.15 9.87 -6.68
C ARG A 69 -26.31 8.87 -6.82
N ARG A 70 -26.91 8.76 -8.02
CA ARG A 70 -28.01 7.83 -8.31
C ARG A 70 -27.64 6.36 -8.09
N ASP A 71 -26.35 5.99 -8.22
CA ASP A 71 -25.87 4.62 -8.07
C ASP A 71 -25.92 4.15 -6.61
N TYR A 72 -26.10 5.11 -5.68
CA TYR A 72 -26.21 4.89 -4.24
C TYR A 72 -27.60 5.12 -3.67
N LEU A 73 -28.57 5.55 -4.51
CA LEU A 73 -29.94 5.78 -4.03
C LEU A 73 -30.58 4.45 -3.59
N GLY A 74 -31.13 4.45 -2.38
CA GLY A 74 -31.74 3.25 -1.80
C GLY A 74 -30.79 2.37 -1.00
N LEU A 75 -29.48 2.61 -1.03
CA LEU A 75 -28.54 1.92 -0.15
C LEU A 75 -28.66 2.48 1.27
N LYS A 76 -28.83 1.59 2.25
CA LYS A 76 -28.83 1.97 3.68
C LYS A 76 -27.46 2.31 4.21
N ARG A 77 -26.39 1.81 3.56
CA ARG A 77 -24.99 2.03 3.90
C ARG A 77 -24.12 1.82 2.66
N MET A 78 -22.93 2.41 2.64
CA MET A 78 -21.94 2.15 1.62
C MET A 78 -21.59 0.65 1.61
N PRO A 79 -21.51 -0.01 0.44
CA PRO A 79 -20.97 -1.36 0.35
C PRO A 79 -19.56 -1.44 0.92
N GLY A 80 -19.29 -2.48 1.69
CA GLY A 80 -17.95 -2.69 2.27
C GLY A 80 -16.96 -3.37 1.34
N LEU A 81 -17.43 -3.89 0.20
CA LEU A 81 -16.65 -4.61 -0.82
C LEU A 81 -17.05 -4.14 -2.21
N GLY A 82 -16.14 -4.31 -3.16
CA GLY A 82 -16.35 -3.96 -4.57
C GLY A 82 -16.12 -2.48 -4.88
N TRP A 83 -16.23 -2.14 -6.15
CA TRP A 83 -15.80 -0.85 -6.71
C TRP A 83 -16.58 0.38 -6.18
N HIS A 84 -17.79 0.20 -5.69
CA HIS A 84 -18.61 1.32 -5.16
C HIS A 84 -17.98 2.04 -3.96
N SER A 85 -17.13 1.35 -3.19
CA SER A 85 -16.46 1.91 -2.01
C SER A 85 -15.00 2.32 -2.27
N VAL A 86 -14.49 2.09 -3.49
CA VAL A 86 -13.11 2.40 -3.85
C VAL A 86 -13.03 3.82 -4.42
N THR A 87 -12.13 4.63 -3.87
CA THR A 87 -11.75 5.94 -4.41
C THR A 87 -10.55 5.80 -5.35
N VAL A 88 -10.22 6.84 -6.10
CA VAL A 88 -8.94 6.90 -6.80
C VAL A 88 -7.82 6.78 -5.75
N PRO A 89 -6.92 5.78 -5.85
CA PRO A 89 -5.93 5.54 -4.80
C PRO A 89 -5.04 6.74 -4.53
N GLY A 90 -4.96 7.16 -3.28
CA GLY A 90 -4.22 8.38 -2.90
C GLY A 90 -2.86 8.13 -2.26
N ALA A 91 -2.58 6.92 -1.78
CA ALA A 91 -1.38 6.63 -1.00
C ALA A 91 -0.08 6.93 -1.74
N VAL A 92 0.03 6.52 -3.01
CA VAL A 92 1.25 6.74 -3.82
C VAL A 92 1.54 8.23 -4.01
N ASN A 93 0.51 9.04 -4.27
CA ASN A 93 0.66 10.50 -4.37
C ASN A 93 1.09 11.12 -3.04
N VAL A 94 0.58 10.62 -1.90
CA VAL A 94 1.03 11.07 -0.58
C VAL A 94 2.50 10.72 -0.36
N TRP A 95 2.95 9.53 -0.78
CA TRP A 95 4.37 9.15 -0.63
C TRP A 95 5.29 10.06 -1.42
N SER A 96 4.99 10.33 -2.69
CA SER A 96 5.80 11.24 -3.51
C SER A 96 5.77 12.68 -2.96
N THR A 97 4.59 13.19 -2.61
CA THR A 97 4.43 14.54 -2.02
C THR A 97 5.19 14.70 -0.71
N LEU A 98 5.13 13.73 0.19
CA LEU A 98 5.85 13.77 1.46
C LEU A 98 7.37 13.70 1.27
N SER A 99 7.82 12.81 0.37
CA SER A 99 9.25 12.70 0.05
C SER A 99 9.79 13.98 -0.56
N GLU A 100 9.07 14.58 -1.51
CA GLU A 100 9.49 15.82 -2.17
C GLU A 100 9.56 17.01 -1.21
N ARG A 101 8.54 17.16 -0.35
CA ARG A 101 8.43 18.34 0.52
C ARG A 101 9.24 18.26 1.80
N PHE A 102 9.39 17.07 2.36
CA PHE A 102 9.91 16.88 3.71
C PHE A 102 10.98 15.81 3.82
N GLY A 103 11.16 14.96 2.79
CA GLY A 103 12.17 13.91 2.76
C GLY A 103 13.59 14.43 2.67
N ARG A 104 14.55 13.61 3.06
CA ARG A 104 15.98 13.85 2.94
C ARG A 104 16.68 12.83 2.06
N LEU A 105 16.20 11.57 2.10
CA LEU A 105 16.72 10.51 1.25
C LEU A 105 16.11 10.60 -0.16
N PRO A 106 16.82 10.08 -1.18
CA PRO A 106 16.21 9.89 -2.49
C PRO A 106 14.97 8.99 -2.37
N PHE A 107 13.88 9.37 -3.02
CA PHE A 107 12.62 8.60 -3.02
C PHE A 107 12.84 7.11 -3.31
N LYS A 108 13.72 6.79 -4.25
CA LYS A 108 14.05 5.42 -4.65
C LYS A 108 14.53 4.56 -3.49
N ALA A 109 15.33 5.11 -2.59
CA ALA A 109 15.89 4.37 -1.45
C ALA A 109 14.82 3.93 -0.43
N LEU A 110 13.64 4.56 -0.43
CA LEU A 110 12.56 4.24 0.50
C LEU A 110 11.85 2.93 0.15
N PHE A 111 12.07 2.37 -1.05
CA PHE A 111 11.44 1.16 -1.56
C PHE A 111 12.25 -0.11 -1.37
N ASP A 112 13.54 0.00 -1.06
CA ASP A 112 14.48 -1.13 -1.08
C ASP A 112 14.00 -2.31 -0.23
N SER A 113 13.59 -2.06 1.03
CA SER A 113 13.10 -3.12 1.91
C SER A 113 11.80 -3.75 1.43
N ALA A 114 10.87 -2.94 0.92
CA ALA A 114 9.59 -3.43 0.42
C ALA A 114 9.76 -4.31 -0.81
N ILE A 115 10.61 -3.89 -1.75
CA ILE A 115 10.93 -4.65 -2.95
C ILE A 115 11.64 -5.95 -2.59
N ASP A 116 12.63 -5.91 -1.69
CA ASP A 116 13.34 -7.10 -1.23
C ASP A 116 12.39 -8.14 -0.63
N TYR A 117 11.50 -7.73 0.29
CA TYR A 117 10.52 -8.63 0.88
C TYR A 117 9.49 -9.14 -0.15
N ALA A 118 9.12 -8.33 -1.13
CA ALA A 118 8.19 -8.76 -2.16
C ALA A 118 8.82 -9.78 -3.12
N GLU A 119 10.10 -9.65 -3.46
CA GLU A 119 10.82 -10.56 -4.36
C GLU A 119 11.32 -11.81 -3.65
N ASN A 120 12.05 -11.62 -2.56
CA ASN A 120 12.76 -12.70 -1.87
C ASN A 120 11.94 -13.35 -0.76
N GLY A 121 10.82 -12.72 -0.41
CA GLY A 121 9.88 -13.24 0.58
C GLY A 121 10.18 -12.78 2.00
N TYR A 122 9.18 -12.95 2.85
CA TYR A 122 9.26 -12.68 4.28
C TYR A 122 8.51 -13.77 5.06
N LEU A 123 8.88 -13.94 6.33
CA LEU A 123 8.19 -14.89 7.21
C LEU A 123 6.95 -14.24 7.83
N VAL A 124 5.81 -14.89 7.67
CA VAL A 124 4.52 -14.41 8.17
C VAL A 124 4.47 -14.48 9.70
N GLY A 125 4.25 -13.33 10.32
CA GLY A 125 4.10 -13.23 11.78
C GLY A 125 2.71 -13.68 12.27
N PRO A 126 2.55 -13.95 13.59
CA PRO A 126 1.30 -14.48 14.16
C PRO A 126 0.07 -13.60 13.88
N LYS A 127 0.20 -12.28 14.01
CA LYS A 127 -0.89 -11.34 13.80
C LYS A 127 -1.29 -11.27 12.33
N SER A 128 -0.32 -11.22 11.43
CA SER A 128 -0.56 -11.24 9.99
C SER A 128 -1.25 -12.53 9.56
N ALA A 129 -0.79 -13.71 10.05
CA ALA A 129 -1.42 -14.99 9.76
C ALA A 129 -2.89 -15.04 10.18
N PHE A 130 -3.22 -14.49 11.36
CA PHE A 130 -4.60 -14.40 11.84
C PHE A 130 -5.48 -13.58 10.88
N TYR A 131 -5.02 -12.42 10.44
CA TYR A 131 -5.78 -11.57 9.52
C TYR A 131 -5.84 -12.15 8.11
N TRP A 132 -4.81 -12.85 7.64
CA TRP A 132 -4.84 -13.54 6.36
C TRP A 132 -5.91 -14.63 6.31
N GLN A 133 -6.06 -15.41 7.38
CA GLN A 133 -7.14 -16.40 7.49
C GLN A 133 -8.53 -15.75 7.45
N HIS A 134 -8.67 -14.55 8.02
CA HIS A 134 -9.91 -13.77 7.95
C HIS A 134 -10.14 -13.26 6.53
N ALA A 135 -9.13 -12.68 5.89
CA ALA A 135 -9.18 -12.18 4.53
C ALA A 135 -9.56 -13.28 3.52
N GLN A 136 -9.05 -14.50 3.67
CA GLN A 136 -9.41 -15.62 2.82
C GLN A 136 -10.93 -15.87 2.80
N ARG A 137 -11.58 -15.76 3.93
CA ARG A 137 -13.05 -15.92 4.02
C ARG A 137 -13.80 -14.73 3.47
N THR A 138 -13.32 -13.52 3.77
CA THR A 138 -13.95 -12.26 3.34
C THR A 138 -13.91 -12.08 1.83
N TYR A 139 -12.78 -12.42 1.21
CA TYR A 139 -12.52 -12.18 -0.23
C TYR A 139 -12.59 -13.47 -1.06
N ARG A 140 -13.29 -14.51 -0.58
CA ARG A 140 -13.41 -15.80 -1.28
C ARG A 140 -14.00 -15.68 -2.69
N ASP A 141 -14.85 -14.69 -2.92
CA ASP A 141 -15.58 -14.47 -4.17
C ASP A 141 -14.81 -13.53 -5.14
N PHE A 142 -13.54 -13.21 -4.82
CA PHE A 142 -12.62 -12.38 -5.62
C PHE A 142 -11.46 -13.23 -6.15
N PRO A 143 -11.56 -13.80 -7.38
CA PRO A 143 -10.56 -14.74 -7.90
C PRO A 143 -9.15 -14.18 -7.99
N GLU A 144 -8.99 -12.90 -8.40
CA GLU A 144 -7.70 -12.23 -8.54
C GLU A 144 -7.03 -12.04 -7.18
N PHE A 145 -7.82 -11.73 -6.14
CA PHE A 145 -7.34 -11.64 -4.77
C PHE A 145 -6.87 -13.02 -4.28
N GLN A 146 -7.66 -14.07 -4.55
CA GLN A 146 -7.29 -15.44 -4.21
C GLN A 146 -5.99 -15.87 -4.91
N ALA A 147 -5.88 -15.63 -6.21
CA ALA A 147 -4.71 -15.98 -7.00
C ALA A 147 -3.43 -15.23 -6.53
N THR A 148 -3.58 -13.99 -6.08
CA THR A 148 -2.46 -13.17 -5.63
C THR A 148 -1.99 -13.53 -4.22
N PHE A 149 -2.93 -13.67 -3.29
CA PHE A 149 -2.61 -13.81 -1.87
C PHE A 149 -2.71 -15.24 -1.33
N PHE A 150 -3.34 -16.14 -2.07
CA PHE A 150 -3.53 -17.54 -1.69
C PHE A 150 -3.20 -18.48 -2.86
N PRO A 151 -1.96 -18.44 -3.41
CA PRO A 151 -1.60 -19.23 -4.60
C PRO A 151 -1.80 -20.73 -4.39
N ASP A 152 -1.67 -21.22 -3.14
CA ASP A 152 -1.91 -22.61 -2.77
C ASP A 152 -3.36 -22.89 -2.31
N GLY A 153 -4.29 -21.95 -2.56
CA GLY A 153 -5.69 -22.03 -2.17
C GLY A 153 -5.96 -21.87 -0.68
N ARG A 154 -4.97 -21.50 0.12
CA ARG A 154 -5.10 -21.31 1.57
C ARG A 154 -4.22 -20.18 2.12
N ALA A 155 -4.68 -19.59 3.22
CA ALA A 155 -3.92 -18.58 3.95
C ALA A 155 -2.60 -19.15 4.49
N PRO A 156 -1.50 -18.38 4.44
CA PRO A 156 -0.22 -18.81 4.97
C PRO A 156 -0.28 -18.99 6.49
N ASN A 157 0.45 -19.98 6.99
CA ASN A 157 0.64 -20.20 8.41
C ASN A 157 1.69 -19.28 9.00
N ILE A 158 1.75 -19.20 10.33
CA ILE A 158 2.85 -18.54 11.05
C ILE A 158 4.18 -19.16 10.61
N GLY A 159 5.15 -18.33 10.26
CA GLY A 159 6.47 -18.76 9.80
C GLY A 159 6.52 -19.25 8.35
N SER A 160 5.43 -19.23 7.61
CA SER A 160 5.46 -19.47 6.16
C SER A 160 6.23 -18.37 5.46
N LEU A 161 7.05 -18.74 4.47
CA LEU A 161 7.67 -17.77 3.55
C LEU A 161 6.62 -17.36 2.52
N VAL A 162 6.41 -16.05 2.37
CA VAL A 162 5.49 -15.46 1.37
C VAL A 162 6.25 -14.45 0.54
N ASN A 163 6.11 -14.51 -0.76
CA ASN A 163 6.57 -13.49 -1.71
C ASN A 163 5.41 -12.99 -2.56
N LEU A 164 5.57 -11.79 -3.10
CA LEU A 164 4.57 -11.09 -3.88
C LEU A 164 5.24 -10.44 -5.12
N PRO A 165 5.69 -11.24 -6.10
CA PRO A 165 6.52 -10.73 -7.20
C PRO A 165 5.83 -9.63 -8.02
N LYS A 166 4.52 -9.71 -8.24
CA LYS A 166 3.75 -8.65 -8.92
C LYS A 166 3.71 -7.34 -8.12
N HIS A 167 3.72 -7.42 -6.78
CA HIS A 167 3.87 -6.22 -5.94
C HIS A 167 5.25 -5.60 -6.12
N ALA A 168 6.30 -6.42 -6.21
CA ALA A 168 7.65 -5.93 -6.47
C ALA A 168 7.74 -5.18 -7.81
N GLU A 169 7.16 -5.72 -8.88
CA GLU A 169 7.09 -5.05 -10.19
C GLU A 169 6.37 -3.70 -10.10
N THR A 170 5.21 -3.66 -9.45
CA THR A 170 4.44 -2.42 -9.23
C THR A 170 5.24 -1.41 -8.41
N LEU A 171 5.86 -1.83 -7.31
CA LEU A 171 6.68 -0.96 -6.47
C LEU A 171 7.91 -0.41 -7.20
N LYS A 172 8.55 -1.21 -8.07
CA LYS A 172 9.64 -0.75 -8.94
C LYS A 172 9.17 0.31 -9.92
N ALA A 173 8.03 0.12 -10.57
CA ALA A 173 7.46 1.11 -11.49
C ALA A 173 7.15 2.43 -10.77
N ILE A 174 6.56 2.38 -9.58
CA ILE A 174 6.28 3.55 -8.73
C ILE A 174 7.59 4.25 -8.33
N ARG A 175 8.57 3.48 -7.84
CA ARG A 175 9.89 3.97 -7.45
C ARG A 175 10.61 4.72 -8.56
N ASP A 176 10.64 4.13 -9.75
CA ASP A 176 11.44 4.63 -10.86
C ASP A 176 10.82 5.83 -11.57
N SER A 177 9.49 6.00 -11.45
CA SER A 177 8.72 7.12 -12.01
C SER A 177 8.37 8.21 -11.00
N PHE A 178 8.85 8.13 -9.76
CA PHE A 178 8.42 9.03 -8.67
C PHE A 178 6.90 9.01 -8.43
N GLY A 179 6.25 7.87 -8.65
CA GLY A 179 4.81 7.66 -8.48
C GLY A 179 3.97 7.86 -9.75
N GLU A 180 4.50 8.52 -10.78
CA GLU A 180 3.76 8.88 -12.00
C GLU A 180 3.20 7.65 -12.74
N ALA A 181 3.96 6.56 -12.82
CA ALA A 181 3.53 5.33 -13.51
C ALA A 181 2.28 4.69 -12.88
N PHE A 182 1.95 5.02 -11.63
CA PHE A 182 0.75 4.51 -10.96
C PHE A 182 -0.53 5.21 -11.42
N TYR A 183 -0.42 6.47 -11.85
CA TYR A 183 -1.57 7.30 -12.27
C TYR A 183 -1.64 7.50 -13.78
N HIS A 184 -0.53 7.30 -14.48
CA HIS A 184 -0.40 7.49 -15.92
C HIS A 184 0.35 6.32 -16.56
N GLY A 185 -0.20 5.74 -17.63
CA GLY A 185 0.40 4.61 -18.35
C GLY A 185 -0.17 3.25 -17.94
N GLU A 186 0.62 2.19 -18.15
CA GLU A 186 0.14 0.81 -18.12
C GLU A 186 -0.52 0.38 -16.80
N LEU A 187 0.01 0.80 -15.64
CA LEU A 187 -0.61 0.46 -14.36
C LEU A 187 -1.99 1.11 -14.19
N ALA A 188 -2.10 2.39 -14.57
CA ALA A 188 -3.37 3.10 -14.52
C ALA A 188 -4.39 2.52 -15.51
N GLU A 189 -3.96 2.18 -16.71
CA GLU A 189 -4.79 1.55 -17.73
C GLU A 189 -5.35 0.21 -17.25
N ARG A 190 -4.52 -0.63 -16.63
CA ARG A 190 -4.97 -1.90 -16.02
C ARG A 190 -6.00 -1.69 -14.93
N LEU A 191 -5.79 -0.70 -14.05
CA LEU A 191 -6.74 -0.39 -12.97
C LEU A 191 -8.12 0.11 -13.48
N VAL A 192 -8.18 0.65 -14.69
CA VAL A 192 -9.42 1.17 -15.30
C VAL A 192 -10.14 0.09 -16.11
N LEU A 193 -9.43 -0.94 -16.58
CA LEU A 193 -10.00 -2.01 -17.40
C LEU A 193 -10.63 -3.14 -16.56
N ASP A 194 -10.27 -3.26 -15.28
CA ASP A 194 -10.84 -4.21 -14.31
C ASP A 194 -12.11 -3.63 -13.66
#